data_520f630ed26334c3111fb93454a31738
#
_entry.id   520f630ed26334c3111fb93454a31738
#
_cell.length_a   1.000
_cell.length_b   1.000
_cell.length_c   1.000
_cell.angle_alpha   90.00
_cell.angle_beta   90.00
_cell.angle_gamma   90.00
#
_symmetry.space_group_name_H-M   'P 1'
#
loop_
_entity.id
_entity.type
_entity.pdbx_description
1 polymer ?
#
loop_
_entity_poly.entity_id
_entity_poly.type
_entity_poly.pdbx_seq_one_letter_code
_entity_poly.pdbx_strand_id
1 'polypeptide(L)'
;MSPPEGDRVTRLADPRPCGAPSGSQQWWPPVMLDPGWVDEHADSFDVFHLHFGFDAQTPSRLDDLLTALRGNGKPLVYTVHDLANPHHHDEGEHRAQLDVLVPGANRLITLTPGAAREIAARWGRTATVLPHPHVVEPDGLLRPRPPHDTFRVGLHAKSIRPNMAPLPVVRVLADAVAELPGAVLRVDCHPDVDDAESHWYAPGVLDELRSMSREGRLELSVHDYFDDDALWDYLIGLDVSVLPYRFGTHSGWLEACYDLGTAVIAPSCGFYAQQRPCFTYGHDRRGLDAASLRDALRRAYEERPGPRADPVERGAERVRIARAHELLYADLL
;
A
#
# COMPACT_ATOMS: atom_id res chain seq x y z
N MET A 1 12.43 6.71 -4.46
CA MET A 1 12.69 6.24 -5.86
C MET A 1 13.15 7.42 -6.69
N SER A 2 14.33 7.34 -7.31
CA SER A 2 14.86 8.43 -8.16
C SER A 2 14.05 8.57 -9.45
N PRO A 3 13.87 9.78 -10.03
CA PRO A 3 13.19 9.93 -11.31
C PRO A 3 13.93 9.21 -12.43
N PRO A 4 13.23 8.75 -13.49
CA PRO A 4 13.90 8.14 -14.64
C PRO A 4 14.75 9.18 -15.39
N GLU A 5 15.73 8.70 -16.15
CA GLU A 5 16.54 9.57 -17.00
C GLU A 5 15.66 10.34 -18.00
N GLY A 6 15.89 11.65 -18.15
CA GLY A 6 15.10 12.53 -19.00
C GLY A 6 13.79 13.06 -18.41
N ASP A 7 13.49 12.79 -17.14
CA ASP A 7 12.38 13.42 -16.42
C ASP A 7 12.61 14.94 -16.32
N ARG A 8 11.63 15.74 -16.74
CA ARG A 8 11.71 17.21 -16.72
C ARG A 8 11.02 17.83 -15.50
N VAL A 9 10.47 17.00 -14.64
CA VAL A 9 9.77 17.47 -13.44
C VAL A 9 10.75 17.68 -12.30
N THR A 10 10.90 18.93 -11.85
CA THR A 10 11.63 19.23 -10.63
C THR A 10 10.70 19.06 -9.43
N ARG A 11 11.14 18.30 -8.44
CA ARG A 11 10.41 18.04 -7.20
C ARG A 11 11.04 18.83 -6.06
N LEU A 12 10.27 19.70 -5.43
CA LEU A 12 10.70 20.41 -4.24
C LEU A 12 10.71 19.44 -3.06
N ALA A 13 11.75 19.55 -2.23
CA ALA A 13 11.79 18.82 -0.96
C ALA A 13 10.82 19.48 0.04
N ASP A 14 10.08 18.64 0.81
CA ASP A 14 9.23 19.15 1.88
C ASP A 14 10.11 19.83 2.96
N PRO A 15 9.88 21.12 3.28
CA PRO A 15 10.71 21.83 4.22
C PRO A 15 10.54 21.30 5.64
N ARG A 16 11.61 21.35 6.41
CA ARG A 16 11.57 20.92 7.81
C ARG A 16 10.75 21.90 8.65
N PRO A 17 9.85 21.39 9.50
CA PRO A 17 9.12 22.26 10.41
C PRO A 17 10.07 22.90 11.45
N CYS A 18 9.74 24.11 11.90
CA CYS A 18 10.46 24.76 12.97
C CYS A 18 10.43 23.89 14.24
N GLY A 19 11.59 23.66 14.85
CA GLY A 19 11.71 22.83 16.06
C GLY A 19 11.77 21.32 15.84
N ALA A 20 11.81 20.85 14.61
CA ALA A 20 12.01 19.43 14.34
C ALA A 20 13.33 18.92 14.95
N PRO A 21 13.35 17.73 15.60
CA PRO A 21 14.54 17.16 16.21
C PRO A 21 15.69 17.05 15.21
N SER A 22 16.91 17.36 15.65
CA SER A 22 18.11 17.18 14.83
C SER A 22 18.25 15.71 14.45
N GLY A 23 18.42 15.43 13.15
CA GLY A 23 18.58 14.05 12.63
C GLY A 23 17.28 13.38 12.17
N SER A 24 16.10 13.86 12.55
CA SER A 24 14.84 13.37 11.97
C SER A 24 14.78 13.74 10.48
N GLN A 25 14.58 12.75 9.63
CA GLN A 25 14.33 12.96 8.19
C GLN A 25 12.84 12.85 7.85
N GLN A 26 12.01 12.54 8.83
CA GLN A 26 10.57 12.42 8.67
C GLN A 26 9.85 13.29 9.70
N TRP A 27 8.81 13.99 9.27
CA TRP A 27 7.91 14.79 10.10
C TRP A 27 6.50 14.70 9.54
N TRP A 28 5.55 14.95 10.42
CA TRP A 28 4.15 14.84 10.09
C TRP A 28 3.35 15.91 10.86
N PRO A 29 2.41 16.63 10.23
CA PRO A 29 2.07 16.62 8.79
C PRO A 29 3.13 17.29 7.91
N PRO A 30 3.10 17.10 6.57
CA PRO A 30 3.93 17.84 5.62
C PRO A 30 3.71 19.36 5.73
N VAL A 31 4.80 20.12 5.77
CA VAL A 31 4.75 21.59 5.93
C VAL A 31 4.05 22.26 4.75
N MET A 32 4.21 21.72 3.55
CA MET A 32 3.59 22.24 2.33
C MET A 32 2.05 22.20 2.35
N LEU A 33 1.42 21.47 3.29
CA LEU A 33 -0.03 21.46 3.45
C LEU A 33 -0.57 22.68 4.23
N ASP A 34 0.29 23.54 4.71
CA ASP A 34 -0.12 24.80 5.34
C ASP A 34 -0.48 25.87 4.29
N PRO A 35 -1.69 26.45 4.34
CA PRO A 35 -2.07 27.53 3.41
C PRO A 35 -1.12 28.71 3.39
N GLY A 36 -0.55 29.09 4.56
CA GLY A 36 0.43 30.17 4.67
C GLY A 36 1.73 29.85 3.93
N TRP A 37 2.16 28.58 3.98
CA TRP A 37 3.31 28.14 3.19
C TRP A 37 3.06 28.30 1.68
N VAL A 38 1.85 27.97 1.22
CA VAL A 38 1.47 28.15 -0.20
C VAL A 38 1.53 29.61 -0.59
N ASP A 39 0.98 30.51 0.23
CA ASP A 39 0.99 31.95 -0.04
C ASP A 39 2.41 32.54 -0.10
N GLU A 40 3.30 32.08 0.80
CA GLU A 40 4.68 32.56 0.87
C GLU A 40 5.58 32.01 -0.25
N HIS A 41 5.25 30.82 -0.80
CA HIS A 41 6.13 30.10 -1.73
C HIS A 41 5.51 29.88 -3.12
N ALA A 42 4.39 30.54 -3.44
CA ALA A 42 3.68 30.35 -4.71
C ALA A 42 4.59 30.52 -5.95
N ASP A 43 5.58 31.42 -5.90
CA ASP A 43 6.51 31.63 -7.02
C ASP A 43 7.57 30.51 -7.17
N SER A 44 7.65 29.58 -6.22
CA SER A 44 8.66 28.51 -6.22
C SER A 44 8.20 27.20 -6.90
N PHE A 45 6.91 27.07 -7.18
CA PHE A 45 6.35 25.87 -7.82
C PHE A 45 5.24 26.22 -8.82
N ASP A 46 5.03 25.32 -9.78
CA ASP A 46 4.02 25.49 -10.83
C ASP A 46 2.76 24.65 -10.55
N VAL A 47 2.92 23.44 -10.01
CA VAL A 47 1.85 22.49 -9.75
C VAL A 47 2.01 21.93 -8.34
N PHE A 48 0.91 21.87 -7.58
CA PHE A 48 0.86 21.16 -6.30
C PHE A 48 0.34 19.74 -6.53
N HIS A 49 1.16 18.72 -6.23
CA HIS A 49 0.73 17.33 -6.37
C HIS A 49 0.63 16.66 -5.00
N LEU A 50 -0.58 16.36 -4.58
CA LEU A 50 -0.88 15.69 -3.32
C LEU A 50 -0.98 14.17 -3.49
N HIS A 51 -0.22 13.43 -2.68
CA HIS A 51 -0.27 11.97 -2.58
C HIS A 51 -0.78 11.51 -1.20
N PHE A 52 -0.11 11.93 -0.16
CA PHE A 52 -0.32 11.55 1.25
C PHE A 52 -0.16 12.77 2.16
N GLY A 53 -0.33 12.57 3.46
CA GLY A 53 -0.04 13.59 4.44
C GLY A 53 -1.24 14.41 4.88
N PHE A 54 -2.32 14.35 4.14
CA PHE A 54 -3.54 15.10 4.40
C PHE A 54 -4.42 14.49 5.51
N ASP A 55 -4.22 13.25 5.86
CA ASP A 55 -4.95 12.55 6.93
C ASP A 55 -4.73 13.15 8.32
N ALA A 56 -3.67 13.95 8.52
CA ALA A 56 -3.47 14.77 9.70
C ALA A 56 -4.19 16.14 9.65
N GLN A 57 -4.87 16.46 8.57
CA GLN A 57 -5.56 17.74 8.36
C GLN A 57 -7.07 17.57 8.51
N THR A 58 -7.72 18.56 9.13
CA THR A 58 -9.19 18.59 9.12
C THR A 58 -9.72 18.94 7.72
N PRO A 59 -10.97 18.54 7.37
CA PRO A 59 -11.59 18.97 6.11
C PRO A 59 -11.57 20.49 5.89
N SER A 60 -11.75 21.29 6.94
CA SER A 60 -11.68 22.75 6.86
C SER A 60 -10.28 23.24 6.49
N ARG A 61 -9.22 22.65 7.07
CA ARG A 61 -7.83 23.01 6.71
C ARG A 61 -7.49 22.64 5.27
N LEU A 62 -8.06 21.55 4.76
CA LEU A 62 -7.92 21.18 3.35
C LEU A 62 -8.67 22.16 2.42
N ASP A 63 -9.82 22.67 2.82
CA ASP A 63 -10.53 23.71 2.06
C ASP A 63 -9.76 25.06 2.07
N ASP A 64 -9.14 25.42 3.20
CA ASP A 64 -8.23 26.56 3.29
C ASP A 64 -7.02 26.41 2.34
N LEU A 65 -6.42 25.20 2.30
CA LEU A 65 -5.33 24.87 1.36
C LEU A 65 -5.77 25.05 -0.10
N LEU A 66 -6.96 24.50 -0.47
CA LEU A 66 -7.51 24.65 -1.80
C LEU A 66 -7.78 26.12 -2.16
N THR A 67 -8.19 26.91 -1.18
CA THR A 67 -8.43 28.36 -1.35
C THR A 67 -7.13 29.11 -1.60
N ALA A 68 -6.07 28.82 -0.84
CA ALA A 68 -4.75 29.39 -1.05
C ALA A 68 -4.16 29.03 -2.42
N LEU A 69 -4.26 27.73 -2.82
CA LEU A 69 -3.81 27.28 -4.15
C LEU A 69 -4.54 28.02 -5.28
N ARG A 70 -5.88 28.14 -5.21
CA ARG A 70 -6.68 28.87 -6.20
C ARG A 70 -6.36 30.36 -6.23
N GLY A 71 -6.20 30.98 -5.04
CA GLY A 71 -5.86 32.39 -4.91
C GLY A 71 -4.52 32.74 -5.57
N ASN A 72 -3.58 31.80 -5.56
CA ASN A 72 -2.26 31.93 -6.18
C ASN A 72 -2.19 31.35 -7.60
N GLY A 73 -3.32 30.91 -8.17
CA GLY A 73 -3.35 30.32 -9.51
C GLY A 73 -2.59 29.00 -9.65
N LYS A 74 -2.41 28.26 -8.53
CA LYS A 74 -1.67 26.99 -8.50
C LYS A 74 -2.61 25.80 -8.63
N PRO A 75 -2.51 25.00 -9.71
CA PRO A 75 -3.37 23.84 -9.88
C PRO A 75 -2.98 22.72 -8.91
N LEU A 76 -4.02 22.03 -8.39
CA LEU A 76 -3.87 20.82 -7.60
C LEU A 76 -4.06 19.56 -8.48
N VAL A 77 -3.06 18.69 -8.48
CA VAL A 77 -3.19 17.29 -8.87
C VAL A 77 -3.32 16.45 -7.61
N TYR A 78 -4.28 15.55 -7.55
CA TYR A 78 -4.43 14.65 -6.42
C TYR A 78 -4.41 13.19 -6.87
N THR A 79 -3.45 12.41 -6.37
CA THR A 79 -3.44 10.95 -6.55
C THR A 79 -4.22 10.29 -5.42
N VAL A 80 -5.38 9.76 -5.77
CA VAL A 80 -6.25 9.02 -4.83
C VAL A 80 -5.70 7.62 -4.64
N HIS A 81 -4.88 7.44 -3.61
CA HIS A 81 -4.32 6.15 -3.24
C HIS A 81 -5.34 5.30 -2.50
N ASP A 82 -6.04 5.88 -1.53
CA ASP A 82 -6.98 5.17 -0.69
C ASP A 82 -8.38 5.78 -0.75
N LEU A 83 -9.36 4.94 -1.04
CA LEU A 83 -10.79 5.27 -0.91
C LEU A 83 -11.33 4.97 0.50
N ALA A 84 -10.57 4.19 1.27
CA ALA A 84 -10.75 3.91 2.68
C ALA A 84 -9.36 3.85 3.34
N ASN A 85 -9.07 4.73 4.28
CA ASN A 85 -7.75 4.82 4.92
C ASN A 85 -7.49 3.56 5.77
N PRO A 86 -6.43 2.78 5.48
CA PRO A 86 -6.12 1.53 6.18
C PRO A 86 -5.74 1.73 7.65
N HIS A 87 -5.41 2.96 8.06
CA HIS A 87 -4.99 3.31 9.41
C HIS A 87 -6.13 3.79 10.32
N HIS A 88 -7.32 4.05 9.76
CA HIS A 88 -8.45 4.58 10.52
C HIS A 88 -9.49 3.50 10.82
N HIS A 89 -9.96 3.45 12.09
CA HIS A 89 -11.09 2.62 12.49
C HIS A 89 -12.41 3.18 11.95
N ASP A 90 -12.55 4.52 11.96
CA ASP A 90 -13.69 5.25 11.41
C ASP A 90 -13.32 5.86 10.05
N GLU A 91 -14.16 5.62 9.07
CA GLU A 91 -14.00 6.19 7.72
C GLU A 91 -14.54 7.61 7.59
N GLY A 92 -15.26 8.11 8.59
CA GLY A 92 -15.98 9.39 8.52
C GLY A 92 -15.06 10.57 8.22
N GLU A 93 -13.94 10.66 8.93
CA GLU A 93 -12.96 11.73 8.74
C GLU A 93 -12.29 11.64 7.37
N HIS A 94 -11.77 10.47 7.01
CA HIS A 94 -11.13 10.28 5.70
C HIS A 94 -12.11 10.56 4.54
N ARG A 95 -13.37 10.13 4.68
CA ARG A 95 -14.41 10.43 3.69
C ARG A 95 -14.64 11.93 3.56
N ALA A 96 -14.75 12.65 4.69
CA ALA A 96 -14.92 14.10 4.68
C ALA A 96 -13.73 14.82 4.04
N GLN A 97 -12.50 14.33 4.24
CA GLN A 97 -11.30 14.83 3.57
C GLN A 97 -11.37 14.59 2.05
N LEU A 98 -11.78 13.39 1.61
CA LEU A 98 -11.97 13.08 0.18
C LEU A 98 -13.09 13.92 -0.44
N ASP A 99 -14.17 14.21 0.30
CA ASP A 99 -15.28 15.05 -0.16
C ASP A 99 -14.85 16.51 -0.41
N VAL A 100 -13.73 16.95 0.16
CA VAL A 100 -13.08 18.24 -0.13
C VAL A 100 -12.07 18.12 -1.28
N LEU A 101 -11.14 17.16 -1.18
CA LEU A 101 -10.01 17.05 -2.10
C LEU A 101 -10.42 16.59 -3.50
N VAL A 102 -11.29 15.60 -3.62
CA VAL A 102 -11.68 15.03 -4.92
C VAL A 102 -12.43 16.04 -5.79
N PRO A 103 -13.45 16.77 -5.29
CA PRO A 103 -14.06 17.85 -6.08
C PRO A 103 -13.13 19.03 -6.31
N GLY A 104 -12.24 19.32 -5.34
CA GLY A 104 -11.35 20.49 -5.34
C GLY A 104 -10.16 20.40 -6.28
N ALA A 105 -9.69 19.20 -6.62
CA ALA A 105 -8.52 18.99 -7.47
C ALA A 105 -8.77 19.35 -8.95
N ASN A 106 -7.78 19.92 -9.63
CA ASN A 106 -7.81 20.19 -11.06
C ASN A 106 -7.72 18.92 -11.89
N ARG A 107 -6.88 17.97 -11.46
CA ARG A 107 -6.74 16.63 -12.04
C ARG A 107 -6.69 15.57 -10.95
N LEU A 108 -7.25 14.41 -11.25
CA LEU A 108 -7.23 13.24 -10.39
C LEU A 108 -6.46 12.11 -11.06
N ILE A 109 -5.65 11.43 -10.27
CA ILE A 109 -4.97 10.19 -10.64
C ILE A 109 -5.45 9.10 -9.67
N THR A 110 -5.56 7.87 -10.14
CA THR A 110 -5.71 6.67 -9.31
C THR A 110 -5.03 5.48 -9.97
N LEU A 111 -4.90 4.36 -9.27
CA LEU A 111 -4.00 3.28 -9.68
C LEU A 111 -4.71 2.13 -10.42
N THR A 112 -6.05 2.09 -10.38
CA THR A 112 -6.82 1.02 -11.01
C THR A 112 -8.11 1.52 -11.66
N PRO A 113 -8.61 0.84 -12.71
CA PRO A 113 -9.89 1.19 -13.33
C PRO A 113 -11.08 1.10 -12.35
N GLY A 114 -11.01 0.19 -11.36
CA GLY A 114 -12.06 0.04 -10.34
C GLY A 114 -12.15 1.26 -9.44
N ALA A 115 -11.00 1.75 -8.95
CA ALA A 115 -10.95 2.97 -8.14
C ALA A 115 -11.43 4.19 -8.95
N ALA A 116 -11.05 4.29 -10.23
CA ALA A 116 -11.54 5.37 -11.10
C ALA A 116 -13.07 5.36 -11.26
N ARG A 117 -13.67 4.17 -11.44
CA ARG A 117 -15.13 4.05 -11.49
C ARG A 117 -15.80 4.44 -10.18
N GLU A 118 -15.21 4.09 -9.05
CA GLU A 118 -15.75 4.46 -7.74
C GLU A 118 -15.66 5.97 -7.49
N ILE A 119 -14.54 6.62 -7.89
CA ILE A 119 -14.41 8.09 -7.87
C ILE A 119 -15.49 8.73 -8.73
N ALA A 120 -15.72 8.22 -9.94
CA ALA A 120 -16.76 8.74 -10.82
C ALA A 120 -18.16 8.56 -10.23
N ALA A 121 -18.45 7.41 -9.61
CA ALA A 121 -19.74 7.13 -9.01
C ALA A 121 -20.02 7.99 -7.76
N ARG A 122 -18.99 8.24 -6.91
CA ARG A 122 -19.18 8.99 -5.66
C ARG A 122 -19.17 10.51 -5.86
N TRP A 123 -18.31 11.01 -6.72
CA TRP A 123 -18.08 12.47 -6.85
C TRP A 123 -18.32 13.02 -8.27
N GLY A 124 -18.74 12.19 -9.23
CA GLY A 124 -18.94 12.64 -10.61
C GLY A 124 -17.65 13.11 -11.32
N ARG A 125 -16.48 12.72 -10.79
CA ARG A 125 -15.17 13.17 -11.30
C ARG A 125 -14.47 12.06 -12.05
N THR A 126 -13.78 12.42 -13.13
CA THR A 126 -12.92 11.49 -13.88
C THR A 126 -11.50 11.49 -13.31
N ALA A 127 -10.94 10.31 -13.08
CA ALA A 127 -9.54 10.13 -12.68
C ALA A 127 -8.76 9.44 -13.79
N THR A 128 -7.54 9.92 -14.06
CA THR A 128 -6.57 9.24 -14.93
C THR A 128 -6.05 8.00 -14.21
N VAL A 129 -6.08 6.85 -14.87
CA VAL A 129 -5.54 5.62 -14.30
C VAL A 129 -4.08 5.48 -14.71
N LEU A 130 -3.18 5.56 -13.72
CA LEU A 130 -1.76 5.23 -13.88
C LEU A 130 -1.45 4.05 -12.97
N PRO A 131 -0.79 2.99 -13.50
CA PRO A 131 -0.52 1.80 -12.70
C PRO A 131 0.40 2.14 -11.51
N HIS A 132 0.30 1.35 -10.46
CA HIS A 132 1.22 1.47 -9.32
C HIS A 132 2.66 1.24 -9.81
N PRO A 133 3.61 2.15 -9.51
CA PRO A 133 5.00 1.96 -9.91
C PRO A 133 5.61 0.75 -9.20
N HIS A 134 6.72 0.21 -9.73
CA HIS A 134 7.47 -0.82 -9.02
C HIS A 134 7.93 -0.31 -7.64
N VAL A 135 7.98 -1.20 -6.66
CA VAL A 135 8.42 -0.89 -5.29
C VAL A 135 9.86 -1.29 -5.09
N VAL A 136 10.26 -2.41 -5.68
CA VAL A 136 11.63 -2.91 -5.63
C VAL A 136 12.48 -2.13 -6.63
N GLU A 137 13.63 -1.62 -6.19
CA GLU A 137 14.57 -0.93 -7.08
C GLU A 137 15.10 -1.88 -8.18
N PRO A 138 15.55 -1.37 -9.34
CA PRO A 138 15.91 -2.20 -10.50
C PRO A 138 16.87 -3.33 -10.19
N ASP A 139 17.90 -3.08 -9.36
CA ASP A 139 18.88 -4.10 -8.98
C ASP A 139 18.26 -5.22 -8.13
N GLY A 140 17.26 -4.88 -7.31
CA GLY A 140 16.49 -5.84 -6.51
C GLY A 140 15.61 -6.77 -7.36
N LEU A 141 15.13 -6.30 -8.52
CA LEU A 141 14.35 -7.12 -9.46
C LEU A 141 15.16 -8.31 -10.02
N LEU A 142 16.49 -8.22 -10.02
CA LEU A 142 17.39 -9.26 -10.52
C LEU A 142 17.78 -10.29 -9.46
N ARG A 143 17.37 -10.11 -8.19
CA ARG A 143 17.71 -11.04 -7.10
C ARG A 143 17.29 -12.47 -7.45
N PRO A 144 18.18 -13.46 -7.29
CA PRO A 144 17.85 -14.85 -7.53
C PRO A 144 16.87 -15.36 -6.47
N ARG A 145 15.93 -16.21 -6.87
CA ARG A 145 15.11 -16.98 -5.94
C ARG A 145 15.83 -18.30 -5.67
N PRO A 146 16.34 -18.55 -4.45
CA PRO A 146 16.92 -19.86 -4.12
C PRO A 146 15.88 -20.97 -4.21
N PRO A 147 16.21 -22.12 -4.80
CA PRO A 147 15.33 -23.27 -4.82
C PRO A 147 15.12 -23.81 -3.39
N HIS A 148 13.90 -24.23 -3.09
CA HIS A 148 13.56 -24.89 -1.84
C HIS A 148 12.46 -25.94 -2.07
N ASP A 149 12.44 -27.00 -1.26
CA ASP A 149 11.51 -28.11 -1.41
C ASP A 149 10.16 -27.87 -0.69
N THR A 150 10.13 -26.90 0.22
CA THR A 150 8.96 -26.57 1.04
C THR A 150 8.12 -25.50 0.37
N PHE A 151 6.80 -25.69 0.29
CA PHE A 151 5.88 -24.63 -0.13
C PHE A 151 5.60 -23.67 1.03
N ARG A 152 6.09 -22.46 0.96
CA ARG A 152 6.05 -21.47 2.04
C ARG A 152 4.93 -20.46 1.84
N VAL A 153 3.93 -20.54 2.71
CA VAL A 153 2.80 -19.61 2.79
C VAL A 153 3.11 -18.57 3.85
N GLY A 154 3.26 -17.30 3.46
CA GLY A 154 3.56 -16.20 4.38
C GLY A 154 2.35 -15.31 4.64
N LEU A 155 2.16 -14.92 5.90
CA LEU A 155 1.26 -13.85 6.30
C LEU A 155 2.04 -12.88 7.19
N HIS A 156 2.31 -11.68 6.67
CA HIS A 156 2.99 -10.65 7.44
C HIS A 156 1.96 -9.73 8.12
N ALA A 157 1.73 -9.96 9.39
CA ALA A 157 0.74 -9.20 10.16
C ALA A 157 1.23 -7.80 10.55
N LYS A 158 2.53 -7.51 10.44
CA LYS A 158 3.13 -6.21 10.80
C LYS A 158 2.59 -5.69 12.14
N SER A 159 2.33 -4.40 12.16
CA SER A 159 1.46 -3.74 13.13
C SER A 159 0.01 -4.02 12.75
N ILE A 160 -0.82 -4.41 13.71
CA ILE A 160 -2.22 -4.81 13.44
C ILE A 160 -3.07 -3.56 13.16
N ARG A 161 -3.01 -3.08 11.94
CA ARG A 161 -3.79 -1.91 11.51
C ARG A 161 -5.29 -2.22 11.44
N PRO A 162 -6.17 -1.19 11.52
CA PRO A 162 -7.62 -1.35 11.47
C PRO A 162 -8.15 -2.11 10.26
N ASN A 163 -7.46 -2.02 9.11
CA ASN A 163 -7.86 -2.76 7.92
C ASN A 163 -7.48 -4.25 7.97
N MET A 164 -6.72 -4.70 8.96
CA MET A 164 -6.25 -6.08 9.05
C MET A 164 -7.12 -6.93 9.97
N ALA A 165 -7.32 -8.18 9.60
CA ALA A 165 -7.95 -9.21 10.44
C ALA A 165 -7.14 -10.52 10.30
N PRO A 166 -5.93 -10.61 10.88
CA PRO A 166 -5.05 -11.75 10.65
C PRO A 166 -5.58 -13.05 11.25
N LEU A 167 -6.12 -13.07 12.47
CA LEU A 167 -6.50 -14.31 13.16
C LEU A 167 -7.52 -15.18 12.41
N PRO A 168 -8.66 -14.63 11.91
CA PRO A 168 -9.58 -15.44 11.12
C PRO A 168 -8.92 -16.07 9.89
N VAL A 169 -8.04 -15.32 9.22
CA VAL A 169 -7.32 -15.79 8.04
C VAL A 169 -6.30 -16.86 8.41
N VAL A 170 -5.49 -16.64 9.46
CA VAL A 170 -4.47 -17.58 9.93
C VAL A 170 -5.08 -18.93 10.36
N ARG A 171 -6.23 -18.91 11.05
CA ARG A 171 -6.92 -20.15 11.46
C ARG A 171 -7.27 -21.02 10.25
N VAL A 172 -7.84 -20.41 9.20
CA VAL A 172 -8.19 -21.12 7.97
C VAL A 172 -6.96 -21.61 7.22
N LEU A 173 -5.90 -20.77 7.15
CA LEU A 173 -4.65 -21.12 6.50
C LEU A 173 -3.93 -22.28 7.22
N ALA A 174 -3.89 -22.26 8.55
CA ALA A 174 -3.23 -23.31 9.33
C ALA A 174 -3.86 -24.70 9.08
N ASP A 175 -5.20 -24.75 9.02
CA ASP A 175 -5.89 -25.99 8.69
C ASP A 175 -5.65 -26.41 7.23
N ALA A 176 -5.71 -25.45 6.30
CA ALA A 176 -5.56 -25.74 4.87
C ALA A 176 -4.12 -26.12 4.48
N VAL A 177 -3.11 -25.48 5.07
CA VAL A 177 -1.69 -25.81 4.85
C VAL A 177 -1.35 -27.20 5.35
N ALA A 178 -1.94 -27.65 6.46
CA ALA A 178 -1.75 -29.01 6.99
C ALA A 178 -2.22 -30.12 6.02
N GLU A 179 -3.12 -29.80 5.09
CA GLU A 179 -3.61 -30.72 4.06
C GLU A 179 -2.69 -30.76 2.81
N LEU A 180 -1.71 -29.84 2.69
CA LEU A 180 -0.84 -29.70 1.51
C LEU A 180 0.54 -30.32 1.79
N PRO A 181 0.97 -31.37 1.04
CA PRO A 181 2.28 -32.00 1.24
C PRO A 181 3.45 -31.03 1.12
N GLY A 182 4.32 -30.99 2.12
CA GLY A 182 5.51 -30.14 2.12
C GLY A 182 5.22 -28.63 2.22
N ALA A 183 4.00 -28.24 2.64
CA ALA A 183 3.68 -26.86 2.88
C ALA A 183 3.87 -26.45 4.34
N VAL A 184 4.25 -25.18 4.57
CA VAL A 184 4.36 -24.58 5.90
C VAL A 184 3.72 -23.20 5.89
N LEU A 185 3.07 -22.84 7.00
CA LEU A 185 2.55 -21.51 7.24
C LEU A 185 3.53 -20.74 8.11
N ARG A 186 4.02 -19.60 7.60
CA ARG A 186 4.82 -18.65 8.35
C ARG A 186 4.01 -17.38 8.62
N VAL A 187 3.98 -16.96 9.88
CA VAL A 187 3.35 -15.71 10.30
C VAL A 187 4.40 -14.81 10.94
N ASP A 188 4.51 -13.60 10.45
CA ASP A 188 5.48 -12.61 10.92
C ASP A 188 4.73 -11.42 11.53
N CYS A 189 5.19 -10.96 12.71
CA CYS A 189 4.66 -9.82 13.44
C CYS A 189 5.80 -8.91 13.90
N HIS A 190 5.49 -7.62 14.14
CA HIS A 190 6.41 -6.72 14.81
C HIS A 190 6.20 -6.73 16.33
N PRO A 191 7.23 -6.39 17.14
CA PRO A 191 7.12 -6.35 18.59
C PRO A 191 6.11 -5.35 19.13
N ASP A 192 5.79 -4.30 18.33
CA ASP A 192 4.81 -3.27 18.66
C ASP A 192 3.39 -3.81 18.92
N VAL A 193 3.09 -5.00 18.44
CA VAL A 193 1.81 -5.69 18.68
C VAL A 193 1.69 -6.13 20.15
N ASP A 194 2.82 -6.36 20.83
CA ASP A 194 2.92 -6.79 22.24
C ASP A 194 3.29 -5.64 23.20
N ASP A 195 3.63 -4.48 22.67
CA ASP A 195 4.00 -3.30 23.44
C ASP A 195 2.75 -2.50 23.83
N ALA A 196 2.47 -2.43 25.15
CA ALA A 196 1.30 -1.73 25.69
C ALA A 196 1.30 -0.21 25.42
N GLU A 197 2.46 0.38 25.16
CA GLU A 197 2.59 1.79 24.80
C GLU A 197 2.43 2.03 23.29
N SER A 198 2.39 0.96 22.50
CA SER A 198 2.23 1.03 21.07
C SER A 198 0.78 1.33 20.67
N HIS A 199 0.61 2.20 19.67
CA HIS A 199 -0.68 2.42 19.01
C HIS A 199 -1.26 1.13 18.38
N TRP A 200 -0.40 0.15 18.11
CA TRP A 200 -0.76 -1.12 17.47
C TRP A 200 -0.89 -2.28 18.45
N TYR A 201 -0.98 -1.99 19.74
CA TYR A 201 -1.10 -3.00 20.78
C TYR A 201 -2.30 -3.92 20.57
N ALA A 202 -2.04 -5.20 20.38
CA ALA A 202 -3.05 -6.23 20.15
C ALA A 202 -2.63 -7.58 20.78
N PRO A 203 -2.46 -7.66 22.11
CA PRO A 203 -1.85 -8.80 22.79
C PRO A 203 -2.60 -10.11 22.54
N GLY A 204 -3.94 -10.08 22.46
CA GLY A 204 -4.74 -11.27 22.17
C GLY A 204 -4.47 -11.91 20.82
N VAL A 205 -3.99 -11.12 19.85
CA VAL A 205 -3.56 -11.64 18.53
C VAL A 205 -2.28 -12.45 18.69
N LEU A 206 -1.27 -11.87 19.32
CA LEU A 206 0.04 -12.50 19.45
C LEU A 206 0.00 -13.71 20.37
N ASP A 207 -0.79 -13.68 21.44
CA ASP A 207 -0.98 -14.82 22.36
C ASP A 207 -1.57 -16.04 21.65
N GLU A 208 -2.56 -15.83 20.77
CA GLU A 208 -3.13 -16.92 19.97
C GLU A 208 -2.13 -17.45 18.95
N LEU A 209 -1.40 -16.58 18.25
CA LEU A 209 -0.35 -16.99 17.30
C LEU A 209 0.74 -17.82 17.99
N ARG A 210 1.17 -17.42 19.20
CA ARG A 210 2.10 -18.18 20.04
C ARG A 210 1.55 -19.55 20.44
N SER A 211 0.24 -19.65 20.73
CA SER A 211 -0.39 -20.93 21.02
C SER A 211 -0.37 -21.84 19.80
N MET A 212 -0.81 -21.34 18.65
CA MET A 212 -0.80 -22.12 17.40
C MET A 212 0.61 -22.55 16.99
N SER A 213 1.63 -21.71 17.23
CA SER A 213 3.03 -22.06 16.99
C SER A 213 3.52 -23.18 17.90
N ARG A 214 3.19 -23.14 19.21
CA ARG A 214 3.51 -24.22 20.17
C ARG A 214 2.83 -25.55 19.82
N GLU A 215 1.67 -25.49 19.19
CA GLU A 215 0.93 -26.64 18.67
C GLU A 215 1.52 -27.17 17.35
N GLY A 216 2.53 -26.52 16.78
CA GLY A 216 3.15 -26.90 15.51
C GLY A 216 2.28 -26.59 14.28
N ARG A 217 1.29 -25.71 14.39
CA ARG A 217 0.36 -25.36 13.31
C ARG A 217 0.87 -24.26 12.39
N LEU A 218 1.87 -23.49 12.84
CA LEU A 218 2.53 -22.43 12.09
C LEU A 218 3.93 -22.15 12.64
N GLU A 219 4.76 -21.50 11.85
CA GLU A 219 6.01 -20.89 12.26
C GLU A 219 5.74 -19.42 12.58
N LEU A 220 5.95 -18.99 13.83
CA LEU A 220 5.80 -17.60 14.24
C LEU A 220 7.16 -16.93 14.33
N SER A 221 7.32 -15.78 13.69
CA SER A 221 8.47 -14.91 13.83
C SER A 221 8.02 -13.53 14.32
N VAL A 222 8.58 -13.09 15.45
CA VAL A 222 8.40 -11.71 15.97
C VAL A 222 9.74 -11.00 15.83
N HIS A 223 9.79 -9.94 15.05
CA HIS A 223 11.04 -9.26 14.69
C HIS A 223 10.82 -7.77 14.46
N ASP A 224 11.88 -6.99 14.56
CA ASP A 224 11.88 -5.57 14.21
C ASP A 224 11.56 -5.34 12.74
N TYR A 225 11.29 -4.07 12.36
CA TYR A 225 11.07 -3.70 10.98
C TYR A 225 12.25 -4.12 10.11
N PHE A 226 11.97 -4.79 9.01
CA PHE A 226 12.98 -5.10 8.00
C PHE A 226 13.47 -3.81 7.35
N ASP A 227 14.76 -3.73 7.08
CA ASP A 227 15.26 -2.86 6.02
C ASP A 227 14.85 -3.41 4.64
N ASP A 228 15.12 -2.67 3.58
CA ASP A 228 14.69 -3.05 2.24
C ASP A 228 15.29 -4.40 1.81
N ASP A 229 16.58 -4.63 2.09
CA ASP A 229 17.28 -5.86 1.71
C ASP A 229 16.70 -7.09 2.42
N ALA A 230 16.49 -6.99 3.72
CA ALA A 230 15.87 -8.06 4.51
C ALA A 230 14.40 -8.31 4.11
N LEU A 231 13.66 -7.25 3.74
CA LEU A 231 12.30 -7.37 3.24
C LEU A 231 12.26 -8.11 1.90
N TRP A 232 13.17 -7.80 0.99
CA TRP A 232 13.24 -8.48 -0.31
C TRP A 232 13.62 -9.95 -0.14
N ASP A 233 14.58 -10.26 0.72
CA ASP A 233 14.97 -11.63 1.02
C ASP A 233 13.83 -12.42 1.68
N TYR A 234 13.08 -11.78 2.58
CA TYR A 234 11.87 -12.38 3.16
C TYR A 234 10.82 -12.71 2.08
N LEU A 235 10.49 -11.75 1.21
CA LEU A 235 9.49 -11.97 0.16
C LEU A 235 9.93 -13.03 -0.86
N ILE A 236 11.19 -13.02 -1.28
CA ILE A 236 11.75 -14.05 -2.17
C ILE A 236 11.70 -15.44 -1.52
N GLY A 237 11.83 -15.52 -0.20
CA GLY A 237 11.74 -16.77 0.56
C GLY A 237 10.33 -17.38 0.63
N LEU A 238 9.28 -16.69 0.18
CA LEU A 238 7.90 -17.17 0.19
C LEU A 238 7.46 -17.63 -1.20
N ASP A 239 6.67 -18.69 -1.30
CA ASP A 239 5.96 -19.04 -2.54
C ASP A 239 4.71 -18.20 -2.73
N VAL A 240 4.00 -17.95 -1.64
CA VAL A 240 2.79 -17.14 -1.64
C VAL A 240 2.69 -16.28 -0.38
N SER A 241 2.28 -15.02 -0.55
CA SER A 241 1.96 -14.09 0.52
C SER A 241 0.46 -13.84 0.59
N VAL A 242 -0.14 -13.93 1.77
CA VAL A 242 -1.58 -13.73 1.98
C VAL A 242 -1.83 -12.38 2.63
N LEU A 243 -2.70 -11.58 2.03
CA LEU A 243 -3.08 -10.26 2.54
C LEU A 243 -4.36 -10.36 3.41
N PRO A 244 -4.29 -10.14 4.74
CA PRO A 244 -5.43 -10.33 5.63
C PRO A 244 -6.31 -9.08 5.77
N TYR A 245 -6.56 -8.35 4.67
CA TYR A 245 -7.26 -7.08 4.73
C TYR A 245 -8.78 -7.24 4.64
N ARG A 246 -9.53 -6.41 5.41
CA ARG A 246 -10.99 -6.32 5.39
C ARG A 246 -11.50 -5.16 4.56
N PHE A 247 -10.64 -4.19 4.30
CA PHE A 247 -10.86 -3.04 3.41
C PHE A 247 -9.52 -2.49 2.94
N GLY A 248 -9.53 -1.77 1.83
CA GLY A 248 -8.38 -1.17 1.21
C GLY A 248 -8.65 -0.89 -0.26
N THR A 249 -7.73 -0.24 -0.94
CA THR A 249 -7.86 0.12 -2.35
C THR A 249 -6.79 -0.56 -3.19
N HIS A 250 -5.54 -0.36 -2.82
CA HIS A 250 -4.34 -0.89 -3.48
C HIS A 250 -3.36 -1.46 -2.44
N SER A 251 -2.27 -2.07 -2.91
CA SER A 251 -1.24 -2.60 -2.01
C SER A 251 0.16 -2.50 -2.61
N GLY A 252 1.03 -1.72 -1.98
CA GLY A 252 2.47 -1.73 -2.27
C GLY A 252 3.12 -3.09 -1.99
N TRP A 253 2.57 -3.85 -1.03
CA TRP A 253 3.02 -5.21 -0.76
C TRP A 253 2.77 -6.15 -1.94
N LEU A 254 1.61 -6.02 -2.60
CA LEU A 254 1.31 -6.79 -3.82
C LEU A 254 2.30 -6.45 -4.93
N GLU A 255 2.68 -5.17 -5.08
CA GLU A 255 3.69 -4.77 -6.07
C GLU A 255 5.04 -5.37 -5.77
N ALA A 256 5.51 -5.29 -4.51
CA ALA A 256 6.78 -5.87 -4.12
C ALA A 256 6.81 -7.40 -4.33
N CYS A 257 5.73 -8.09 -3.99
CA CYS A 257 5.59 -9.52 -4.26
C CYS A 257 5.66 -9.84 -5.75
N TYR A 258 4.95 -9.08 -6.59
CA TYR A 258 4.98 -9.23 -8.04
C TYR A 258 6.37 -8.95 -8.61
N ASP A 259 7.04 -7.90 -8.14
CA ASP A 259 8.41 -7.55 -8.53
C ASP A 259 9.38 -8.72 -8.27
N LEU A 260 9.22 -9.42 -7.16
CA LEU A 260 10.13 -10.48 -6.71
C LEU A 260 9.68 -11.90 -7.08
N GLY A 261 8.48 -12.07 -7.67
CA GLY A 261 7.96 -13.37 -8.10
C GLY A 261 7.35 -14.20 -6.98
N THR A 262 6.84 -13.56 -5.93
CA THR A 262 6.05 -14.18 -4.87
C THR A 262 4.58 -14.07 -5.23
N ALA A 263 3.88 -15.18 -5.34
CA ALA A 263 2.45 -15.14 -5.59
C ALA A 263 1.70 -14.44 -4.45
N VAL A 264 0.54 -13.85 -4.75
CA VAL A 264 -0.28 -13.19 -3.72
C VAL A 264 -1.68 -13.78 -3.71
N ILE A 265 -2.19 -14.05 -2.51
CA ILE A 265 -3.62 -14.29 -2.26
C ILE A 265 -4.17 -13.02 -1.62
N ALA A 266 -5.00 -12.30 -2.37
CA ALA A 266 -5.55 -11.00 -1.98
C ALA A 266 -7.06 -11.07 -1.73
N PRO A 267 -7.60 -10.27 -0.77
CA PRO A 267 -9.04 -10.25 -0.50
C PRO A 267 -9.81 -9.52 -1.60
N SER A 268 -11.12 -9.77 -1.65
CA SER A 268 -12.03 -9.16 -2.62
C SER A 268 -12.45 -7.72 -2.27
N CYS A 269 -12.03 -7.18 -1.12
CA CYS A 269 -12.45 -5.87 -0.62
C CYS A 269 -11.82 -4.66 -1.33
N GLY A 270 -10.80 -4.88 -2.17
CA GLY A 270 -10.09 -3.84 -2.91
C GLY A 270 -9.94 -4.17 -4.39
N PHE A 271 -9.13 -3.41 -5.09
CA PHE A 271 -8.91 -3.58 -6.54
C PHE A 271 -7.61 -4.32 -6.86
N TYR A 272 -7.16 -5.19 -5.97
CA TYR A 272 -5.87 -5.89 -6.05
C TYR A 272 -5.69 -6.69 -7.34
N ALA A 273 -6.71 -7.43 -7.78
CA ALA A 273 -6.69 -8.20 -9.04
C ALA A 273 -6.65 -7.33 -10.31
N GLN A 274 -6.98 -6.04 -10.20
CA GLN A 274 -6.81 -5.07 -11.29
C GLN A 274 -5.44 -4.39 -11.25
N GLN A 275 -4.77 -4.46 -10.11
CA GLN A 275 -3.44 -3.91 -9.90
C GLN A 275 -2.38 -4.86 -10.47
N ARG A 276 -2.36 -6.12 -10.02
CA ARG A 276 -1.44 -7.17 -10.51
C ARG A 276 -2.13 -8.55 -10.47
N PRO A 277 -1.65 -9.54 -11.24
CA PRO A 277 -2.14 -10.91 -11.14
C PRO A 277 -2.02 -11.43 -9.70
N CYS A 278 -3.12 -11.91 -9.16
CA CYS A 278 -3.18 -12.52 -7.82
C CYS A 278 -4.34 -13.50 -7.73
N PHE A 279 -4.27 -14.43 -6.79
CA PHE A 279 -5.40 -15.25 -6.40
C PHE A 279 -6.33 -14.44 -5.51
N THR A 280 -7.64 -14.57 -5.66
CA THR A 280 -8.60 -13.79 -4.86
C THR A 280 -9.42 -14.68 -3.96
N TYR A 281 -9.76 -14.15 -2.77
CA TYR A 281 -10.66 -14.79 -1.82
C TYR A 281 -11.66 -13.79 -1.24
N GLY A 282 -12.81 -14.28 -0.81
CA GLY A 282 -13.88 -13.46 -0.22
C GLY A 282 -13.49 -13.01 1.18
N HIS A 283 -13.16 -11.74 1.35
CA HIS A 283 -12.97 -11.11 2.66
C HIS A 283 -13.26 -9.62 2.57
N ASP A 284 -14.16 -9.18 3.42
CA ASP A 284 -14.52 -7.77 3.56
C ASP A 284 -14.92 -7.46 5.02
N ARG A 285 -15.50 -6.29 5.27
CA ARG A 285 -15.99 -5.89 6.60
C ARG A 285 -17.09 -6.79 7.15
N ARG A 286 -17.79 -7.53 6.31
CA ARG A 286 -18.88 -8.46 6.70
C ARG A 286 -18.33 -9.80 7.15
N GLY A 287 -17.14 -10.18 6.70
CA GLY A 287 -16.47 -11.40 7.15
C GLY A 287 -15.58 -12.06 6.12
N LEU A 288 -15.13 -13.25 6.48
CA LEU A 288 -14.24 -14.11 5.71
C LEU A 288 -15.02 -15.27 5.10
N ASP A 289 -14.91 -15.47 3.80
CA ASP A 289 -15.28 -16.72 3.13
C ASP A 289 -14.11 -17.72 3.20
N ALA A 290 -14.16 -18.59 4.19
CA ALA A 290 -13.13 -19.60 4.43
C ALA A 290 -12.97 -20.59 3.27
N ALA A 291 -14.05 -20.92 2.55
CA ALA A 291 -14.01 -21.85 1.44
C ALA A 291 -13.24 -21.26 0.25
N SER A 292 -13.50 -19.99 -0.07
CA SER A 292 -12.76 -19.29 -1.13
C SER A 292 -11.29 -19.09 -0.81
N LEU A 293 -10.92 -18.89 0.47
CA LEU A 293 -9.51 -18.78 0.89
C LEU A 293 -8.78 -20.13 0.72
N ARG A 294 -9.42 -21.25 1.12
CA ARG A 294 -8.87 -22.61 0.90
C ARG A 294 -8.68 -22.91 -0.59
N ASP A 295 -9.66 -22.52 -1.43
CA ASP A 295 -9.55 -22.71 -2.88
C ASP A 295 -8.42 -21.87 -3.48
N ALA A 296 -8.30 -20.60 -3.10
CA ALA A 296 -7.22 -19.71 -3.56
C ALA A 296 -5.84 -20.26 -3.16
N LEU A 297 -5.69 -20.78 -1.93
CA LEU A 297 -4.45 -21.40 -1.47
C LEU A 297 -4.12 -22.67 -2.25
N ARG A 298 -5.10 -23.55 -2.48
CA ARG A 298 -4.91 -24.76 -3.26
C ARG A 298 -4.46 -24.44 -4.69
N ARG A 299 -5.10 -23.49 -5.34
CA ARG A 299 -4.71 -23.00 -6.67
C ARG A 299 -3.30 -22.43 -6.68
N ALA A 300 -2.92 -21.62 -5.71
CA ALA A 300 -1.56 -21.09 -5.59
C ALA A 300 -0.52 -22.21 -5.42
N TYR A 301 -0.86 -23.27 -4.68
CA TYR A 301 -0.01 -24.47 -4.52
C TYR A 301 0.15 -25.26 -5.83
N GLU A 302 -0.92 -25.40 -6.62
CA GLU A 302 -0.93 -26.17 -7.88
C GLU A 302 -0.28 -25.38 -9.04
N GLU A 303 -0.50 -24.05 -9.12
CA GLU A 303 -0.11 -23.19 -10.24
C GLU A 303 1.30 -22.55 -10.08
N ARG A 304 2.05 -22.90 -9.03
CA ARG A 304 3.39 -22.33 -8.80
C ARG A 304 4.40 -22.64 -9.93
N PRO A 305 5.41 -21.78 -10.21
CA PRO A 305 5.74 -20.54 -9.48
C PRO A 305 4.76 -19.43 -9.78
N GLY A 306 4.69 -18.45 -8.85
CA GLY A 306 3.92 -17.22 -9.05
C GLY A 306 4.47 -16.35 -10.20
N PRO A 307 3.66 -15.42 -10.71
CA PRO A 307 4.09 -14.47 -11.73
C PRO A 307 5.20 -13.58 -11.18
N ARG A 308 6.22 -13.33 -11.98
CA ARG A 308 7.33 -12.41 -11.66
C ARG A 308 7.41 -11.31 -12.70
N ALA A 309 7.68 -10.10 -12.24
CA ALA A 309 7.89 -8.97 -13.12
C ALA A 309 9.11 -9.17 -14.02
N ASP A 310 8.98 -8.75 -15.28
CA ASP A 310 10.12 -8.58 -16.18
C ASP A 310 10.79 -7.22 -15.86
N PRO A 311 12.09 -7.20 -15.51
CA PRO A 311 12.79 -5.96 -15.17
C PRO A 311 12.79 -4.92 -16.30
N VAL A 312 12.85 -5.36 -17.58
CA VAL A 312 12.82 -4.47 -18.74
C VAL A 312 11.45 -3.81 -18.85
N GLU A 313 10.38 -4.61 -18.70
CA GLU A 313 9.00 -4.12 -18.73
C GLU A 313 8.73 -3.15 -17.58
N ARG A 314 9.23 -3.44 -16.36
CA ARG A 314 9.09 -2.53 -15.20
C ARG A 314 9.84 -1.22 -15.40
N GLY A 315 11.03 -1.26 -16.02
CA GLY A 315 11.76 -0.06 -16.41
C GLY A 315 10.99 0.78 -17.44
N ALA A 316 10.43 0.13 -18.47
CA ALA A 316 9.60 0.79 -19.46
C ALA A 316 8.30 1.36 -18.87
N GLU A 317 7.64 0.63 -17.95
CA GLU A 317 6.46 1.11 -17.22
C GLU A 317 6.77 2.37 -16.41
N ARG A 318 7.89 2.40 -15.69
CA ARG A 318 8.36 3.58 -14.95
C ARG A 318 8.50 4.82 -15.85
N VAL A 319 9.12 4.66 -17.02
CA VAL A 319 9.26 5.77 -17.99
C VAL A 319 7.90 6.23 -18.50
N ARG A 320 6.97 5.30 -18.82
CA ARG A 320 5.61 5.64 -19.23
C ARG A 320 4.85 6.41 -18.16
N ILE A 321 4.96 5.99 -16.88
CA ILE A 321 4.31 6.66 -15.74
C ILE A 321 4.88 8.08 -15.57
N ALA A 322 6.21 8.25 -15.59
CA ALA A 322 6.83 9.56 -15.47
C ALA A 322 6.40 10.50 -16.61
N ARG A 323 6.39 9.99 -17.85
CA ARG A 323 5.93 10.76 -19.02
C ARG A 323 4.46 11.16 -18.92
N ALA A 324 3.60 10.27 -18.39
CA ALA A 324 2.18 10.58 -18.21
C ALA A 324 1.99 11.71 -17.17
N HIS A 325 2.77 11.72 -16.08
CA HIS A 325 2.76 12.82 -15.12
C HIS A 325 3.24 14.12 -15.73
N GLU A 326 4.35 14.09 -16.48
CA GLU A 326 4.88 15.28 -17.18
C GLU A 326 3.82 15.90 -18.10
N LEU A 327 3.15 15.08 -18.92
CA LEU A 327 2.09 15.56 -19.83
C LEU A 327 0.89 16.12 -19.05
N LEU A 328 0.50 15.48 -17.96
CA LEU A 328 -0.60 15.92 -17.12
C LEU A 328 -0.30 17.26 -16.46
N TYR A 329 0.94 17.49 -16.02
CA TYR A 329 1.34 18.79 -15.45
C TYR A 329 1.42 19.86 -16.54
N ALA A 330 1.98 19.56 -17.70
CA ALA A 330 2.07 20.49 -18.81
C ALA A 330 0.70 20.97 -19.32
N ASP A 331 -0.34 20.12 -19.24
CA ASP A 331 -1.73 20.48 -19.60
C ASP A 331 -2.38 21.46 -18.57
N LEU A 332 -1.75 21.69 -17.45
CA LEU A 332 -2.23 22.57 -16.40
C LEU A 332 -1.53 23.94 -16.39
N LEU A 333 -0.42 24.09 -17.12
CA LEU A 333 0.38 25.31 -17.24
C LEU A 333 0.06 26.07 -18.52
#